data_839db35a31ea8727a57b6589b884b03f
#
_entry.id   839db35a31ea8727a57b6589b884b03f
#
_cell.length_a   1.000
_cell.length_b   1.000
_cell.length_c   1.000
_cell.angle_alpha   90.00
_cell.angle_beta   90.00
_cell.angle_gamma   90.00
#
_symmetry.space_group_name_H-M   'P 1'
#
loop_
_entity.id
_entity.type
_entity.pdbx_description
1 polymer ?
#
loop_
_entity_poly.entity_id
_entity_poly.type
_entity_poly.pdbx_seq_one_letter_code
_entity_poly.pdbx_strand_id
1 'polypeptide(L)'
;QASTHNDTFFGHPIGLRTLFLTEMWERMSYYGMRALLVLYMTGAVTGFNPGLGWSSLEAQAIYGIYVGMVYFIVIPGGWLADNILGHQKAVLIGAIIIMLGHFTLAIPIDQTFFLGLIFVVIGTGLLKGNISTIVGKLYSDEDDRRENGYYVFYMAINIGSTLGFLICSYLGERIGWHWGFGAAGVGMTFGVIQFIKTRHLLGAAGAEPNSMDDHRRSRLIQWSKISLAITSVVIIAGLMGLYTINARAFAEGFYYFLSFVAGTYFLYLYFFAGLTKEEKKNVILLGLLFVGAAAFWSGFDQSASSLSIFARDYTDLSVSGYVIPIGWLQFANPIFVVIFAPIFAGMWTHLARKNLNPSLPIKFAFGLLLMALSFVVMLYAVELALVSS
;
A
#
# COMPACT_ATOMS: atom_id res chain seq x y z
N GLN A 1 15.32 3.27 -33.07
CA GLN A 1 14.34 4.16 -33.71
C GLN A 1 13.89 5.15 -32.67
N ALA A 2 14.24 6.44 -32.88
CA ALA A 2 13.77 7.54 -32.04
C ALA A 2 12.25 7.59 -32.11
N SER A 3 11.59 7.50 -30.98
CA SER A 3 10.14 7.74 -30.85
C SER A 3 9.87 9.17 -31.33
N THR A 4 8.97 9.29 -32.28
CA THR A 4 8.49 10.57 -32.79
C THR A 4 7.98 11.44 -31.67
N HIS A 5 8.40 12.68 -31.62
CA HIS A 5 8.31 13.69 -30.59
C HIS A 5 6.87 14.14 -30.20
N ASN A 6 5.80 13.41 -30.55
CA ASN A 6 4.41 13.87 -30.43
C ASN A 6 3.48 13.05 -29.54
N ASP A 7 3.90 11.90 -29.01
CA ASP A 7 3.00 11.12 -28.16
C ASP A 7 3.17 11.52 -26.69
N THR A 8 2.18 12.26 -26.17
CA THR A 8 2.12 12.68 -24.78
C THR A 8 0.90 12.07 -24.07
N PHE A 9 0.99 11.86 -22.74
CA PHE A 9 -0.10 11.47 -21.89
C PHE A 9 -0.35 12.59 -20.86
N PHE A 10 -1.46 13.31 -20.99
CA PHE A 10 -1.75 14.54 -20.22
C PHE A 10 -0.62 15.59 -20.28
N GLY A 11 0.06 15.74 -21.43
CA GLY A 11 1.20 16.66 -21.58
C GLY A 11 2.53 16.14 -21.03
N HIS A 12 2.58 14.91 -20.53
CA HIS A 12 3.76 14.24 -19.95
C HIS A 12 4.35 13.20 -20.90
N PRO A 13 5.58 12.69 -20.67
CA PRO A 13 6.16 11.60 -21.43
C PRO A 13 5.21 10.41 -21.54
N ILE A 14 5.06 9.82 -22.73
CA ILE A 14 4.11 8.73 -22.98
C ILE A 14 4.31 7.51 -22.08
N GLY A 15 5.53 7.27 -21.60
CA GLY A 15 5.84 6.22 -20.62
C GLY A 15 5.04 6.34 -19.31
N LEU A 16 4.62 7.55 -18.94
CA LEU A 16 3.78 7.77 -17.76
C LEU A 16 2.44 7.04 -17.86
N ARG A 17 1.87 6.89 -19.08
CA ARG A 17 0.65 6.10 -19.31
C ARG A 17 0.82 4.65 -18.86
N THR A 18 1.98 4.05 -19.18
CA THR A 18 2.29 2.67 -18.74
C THR A 18 2.27 2.55 -17.23
N LEU A 19 2.94 3.48 -16.53
CA LEU A 19 3.04 3.47 -15.08
C LEU A 19 1.70 3.80 -14.41
N PHE A 20 0.96 4.78 -14.93
CA PHE A 20 -0.38 5.15 -14.48
C PHE A 20 -1.34 3.96 -14.49
N LEU A 21 -1.45 3.26 -15.62
CA LEU A 21 -2.37 2.12 -15.74
C LEU A 21 -1.90 0.93 -14.90
N THR A 22 -0.59 0.69 -14.79
CA THR A 22 -0.06 -0.38 -13.95
C THR A 22 -0.36 -0.12 -12.46
N GLU A 23 -0.11 1.10 -12.00
CA GLU A 23 -0.42 1.51 -10.62
C GLU A 23 -1.93 1.43 -10.37
N MET A 24 -2.76 1.92 -11.29
CA MET A 24 -4.22 1.87 -11.16
C MET A 24 -4.72 0.44 -10.94
N TRP A 25 -4.27 -0.53 -11.74
CA TRP A 25 -4.67 -1.93 -11.59
C TRP A 25 -4.12 -2.58 -10.32
N GLU A 26 -2.88 -2.24 -9.96
CA GLU A 26 -2.28 -2.73 -8.73
C GLU A 26 -3.03 -2.17 -7.51
N ARG A 27 -3.34 -0.86 -7.49
CA ARG A 27 -4.13 -0.26 -6.41
C ARG A 27 -5.55 -0.81 -6.34
N MET A 28 -6.19 -1.06 -7.50
CA MET A 28 -7.49 -1.75 -7.53
C MET A 28 -7.41 -3.10 -6.83
N SER A 29 -6.41 -3.90 -7.14
CA SER A 29 -6.25 -5.22 -6.55
C SER A 29 -5.92 -5.16 -5.06
N TYR A 30 -4.99 -4.28 -4.66
CA TYR A 30 -4.56 -4.13 -3.28
C TYR A 30 -5.68 -3.63 -2.35
N TYR A 31 -6.32 -2.51 -2.71
CA TYR A 31 -7.37 -1.93 -1.88
C TYR A 31 -8.65 -2.77 -1.89
N GLY A 32 -8.96 -3.41 -3.03
CA GLY A 32 -10.09 -4.33 -3.12
C GLY A 32 -9.93 -5.55 -2.21
N MET A 33 -8.78 -6.19 -2.23
CA MET A 33 -8.48 -7.29 -1.32
C MET A 33 -8.43 -6.83 0.15
N ARG A 34 -7.77 -5.70 0.42
CA ARG A 34 -7.62 -5.15 1.77
C ARG A 34 -8.97 -4.88 2.44
N ALA A 35 -9.97 -4.40 1.70
CA ALA A 35 -11.31 -4.15 2.23
C ALA A 35 -12.01 -5.41 2.73
N LEU A 36 -11.70 -6.55 2.15
CA LEU A 36 -12.31 -7.84 2.49
C LEU A 36 -11.55 -8.58 3.60
N LEU A 37 -10.28 -8.27 3.81
CA LEU A 37 -9.36 -9.12 4.55
C LEU A 37 -9.85 -9.37 5.99
N VAL A 38 -10.13 -8.31 6.76
CA VAL A 38 -10.57 -8.43 8.16
C VAL A 38 -11.98 -9.00 8.23
N LEU A 39 -12.86 -8.62 7.31
CA LEU A 39 -14.23 -9.13 7.24
C LEU A 39 -14.26 -10.64 6.97
N TYR A 40 -13.42 -11.13 6.08
CA TYR A 40 -13.26 -12.56 5.81
C TYR A 40 -12.71 -13.32 7.02
N MET A 41 -11.65 -12.80 7.65
CA MET A 41 -11.04 -13.45 8.83
C MET A 41 -12.03 -13.53 10.00
N THR A 42 -12.86 -12.52 10.21
CA THR A 42 -13.85 -12.48 11.32
C THR A 42 -15.24 -12.95 10.92
N GLY A 43 -15.47 -13.30 9.66
CA GLY A 43 -16.73 -13.83 9.17
C GLY A 43 -17.06 -15.17 9.80
N ALA A 44 -18.37 -15.46 10.02
CA ALA A 44 -18.81 -16.73 10.59
C ALA A 44 -18.35 -17.90 9.70
N VAL A 45 -18.01 -19.03 10.32
CA VAL A 45 -17.57 -20.26 9.61
C VAL A 45 -18.71 -21.00 8.89
N THR A 46 -19.95 -20.59 9.13
CA THR A 46 -21.16 -21.19 8.53
C THR A 46 -22.04 -20.12 7.93
N GLY A 47 -22.91 -20.48 7.00
CA GLY A 47 -23.86 -19.58 6.37
C GLY A 47 -23.63 -19.46 4.86
N PHE A 48 -24.21 -18.42 4.26
CA PHE A 48 -24.14 -18.17 2.82
C PHE A 48 -22.72 -17.87 2.33
N ASN A 49 -21.95 -17.13 3.11
CA ASN A 49 -20.60 -16.67 2.74
C ASN A 49 -19.63 -16.92 3.93
N PRO A 50 -19.18 -18.16 4.13
CA PRO A 50 -18.41 -18.55 5.31
C PRO A 50 -17.02 -17.88 5.29
N GLY A 51 -16.62 -17.34 6.45
CA GLY A 51 -15.29 -16.80 6.72
C GLY A 51 -14.49 -17.73 7.62
N LEU A 52 -13.37 -17.21 8.21
CA LEU A 52 -12.47 -18.00 9.03
C LEU A 52 -12.91 -18.10 10.51
N GLY A 53 -13.87 -17.28 10.97
CA GLY A 53 -14.39 -17.30 12.34
C GLY A 53 -13.38 -16.87 13.41
N TRP A 54 -12.31 -16.15 13.04
CA TRP A 54 -11.31 -15.72 14.00
C TRP A 54 -11.81 -14.57 14.88
N SER A 55 -11.22 -14.45 16.06
CA SER A 55 -11.51 -13.30 16.91
C SER A 55 -11.06 -12.00 16.24
N SER A 56 -11.76 -10.90 16.52
CA SER A 56 -11.40 -9.57 16.01
C SER A 56 -9.95 -9.20 16.35
N LEU A 57 -9.46 -9.62 17.51
CA LEU A 57 -8.10 -9.34 17.98
C LEU A 57 -7.05 -10.08 17.12
N GLU A 58 -7.27 -11.35 16.81
CA GLU A 58 -6.36 -12.15 15.94
C GLU A 58 -6.37 -11.63 14.51
N ALA A 59 -7.55 -11.35 13.97
CA ALA A 59 -7.69 -10.80 12.62
C ALA A 59 -6.98 -9.44 12.47
N GLN A 60 -7.12 -8.55 13.47
CA GLN A 60 -6.41 -7.26 13.47
C GLN A 60 -4.90 -7.43 13.63
N ALA A 61 -4.42 -8.40 14.42
CA ALA A 61 -2.99 -8.68 14.55
C ALA A 61 -2.40 -9.15 13.20
N ILE A 62 -3.05 -10.09 12.51
CA ILE A 62 -2.62 -10.56 11.19
C ILE A 62 -2.69 -9.44 10.14
N TYR A 63 -3.75 -8.63 10.17
CA TYR A 63 -3.87 -7.47 9.30
C TYR A 63 -2.71 -6.47 9.53
N GLY A 64 -2.38 -6.18 10.79
CA GLY A 64 -1.26 -5.30 11.15
C GLY A 64 0.10 -5.84 10.68
N ILE A 65 0.35 -7.15 10.85
CA ILE A 65 1.54 -7.82 10.32
C ILE A 65 1.59 -7.68 8.79
N TYR A 66 0.49 -7.99 8.13
CA TYR A 66 0.40 -7.92 6.67
C TYR A 66 0.73 -6.51 6.15
N VAL A 67 0.08 -5.47 6.69
CA VAL A 67 0.34 -4.08 6.30
C VAL A 67 1.77 -3.67 6.61
N GLY A 68 2.27 -3.98 7.81
CA GLY A 68 3.65 -3.69 8.19
C GLY A 68 4.67 -4.35 7.26
N MET A 69 4.46 -5.63 6.92
CA MET A 69 5.33 -6.37 6.00
C MET A 69 5.29 -5.83 4.58
N VAL A 70 4.13 -5.39 4.08
CA VAL A 70 3.99 -4.76 2.76
C VAL A 70 4.88 -3.51 2.63
N TYR A 71 5.02 -2.72 3.70
CA TYR A 71 5.92 -1.56 3.69
C TYR A 71 7.38 -1.94 3.95
N PHE A 72 7.63 -2.86 4.86
CA PHE A 72 8.99 -3.29 5.21
C PHE A 72 9.72 -3.94 4.02
N ILE A 73 9.03 -4.81 3.28
CA ILE A 73 9.62 -5.57 2.16
C ILE A 73 9.98 -4.69 0.95
N VAL A 74 9.47 -3.43 0.87
CA VAL A 74 9.86 -2.47 -0.16
C VAL A 74 11.37 -2.15 -0.10
N ILE A 75 11.97 -2.18 1.10
CA ILE A 75 13.41 -1.90 1.27
C ILE A 75 14.26 -2.95 0.53
N PRO A 76 14.17 -4.26 0.83
CA PRO A 76 14.91 -5.26 0.07
C PRO A 76 14.46 -5.37 -1.39
N GLY A 77 13.18 -5.10 -1.70
CA GLY A 77 12.68 -5.08 -3.07
C GLY A 77 13.31 -3.98 -3.93
N GLY A 78 13.44 -2.77 -3.39
CA GLY A 78 14.16 -1.66 -4.02
C GLY A 78 15.65 -1.99 -4.20
N TRP A 79 16.28 -2.53 -3.17
CA TRP A 79 17.68 -2.92 -3.24
C TRP A 79 17.95 -3.99 -4.33
N LEU A 80 17.06 -4.98 -4.48
CA LEU A 80 17.14 -5.97 -5.56
C LEU A 80 17.00 -5.34 -6.95
N ALA A 81 16.11 -4.37 -7.09
CA ALA A 81 15.91 -3.65 -8.33
C ALA A 81 17.15 -2.80 -8.68
N ASP A 82 17.68 -2.06 -7.72
CA ASP A 82 18.86 -1.21 -7.91
C ASP A 82 20.11 -1.99 -8.31
N ASN A 83 20.33 -3.16 -7.71
CA ASN A 83 21.61 -3.86 -7.82
C ASN A 83 21.59 -5.08 -8.76
N ILE A 84 20.42 -5.68 -9.02
CA ILE A 84 20.36 -6.99 -9.71
C ILE A 84 19.40 -6.96 -10.91
N LEU A 85 18.15 -6.50 -10.73
CA LEU A 85 17.08 -6.72 -11.70
C LEU A 85 16.89 -5.56 -12.70
N GLY A 86 17.12 -4.31 -12.26
CA GLY A 86 16.53 -3.12 -12.86
C GLY A 86 15.06 -2.93 -12.46
N HIS A 87 14.62 -1.68 -12.39
CA HIS A 87 13.28 -1.35 -11.89
C HIS A 87 12.15 -1.92 -12.76
N GLN A 88 12.30 -1.88 -14.11
CA GLN A 88 11.26 -2.40 -15.01
C GLN A 88 11.03 -3.90 -14.83
N LYS A 89 12.10 -4.69 -14.64
CA LYS A 89 11.97 -6.13 -14.39
C LYS A 89 11.41 -6.40 -13.01
N ALA A 90 11.84 -5.64 -12.00
CA ALA A 90 11.32 -5.75 -10.64
C ALA A 90 9.80 -5.48 -10.60
N VAL A 91 9.33 -4.42 -11.28
CA VAL A 91 7.89 -4.11 -11.40
C VAL A 91 7.12 -5.26 -12.07
N LEU A 92 7.62 -5.80 -13.18
CA LEU A 92 6.95 -6.89 -13.88
C LEU A 92 6.87 -8.18 -13.03
N ILE A 93 7.98 -8.56 -12.42
CA ILE A 93 8.03 -9.75 -11.54
C ILE A 93 7.11 -9.54 -10.35
N GLY A 94 7.16 -8.38 -9.72
CA GLY A 94 6.29 -8.01 -8.61
C GLY A 94 4.81 -8.09 -8.99
N ALA A 95 4.45 -7.54 -10.15
CA ALA A 95 3.09 -7.58 -10.69
C ALA A 95 2.57 -9.03 -10.88
N ILE A 96 3.41 -9.91 -11.45
CA ILE A 96 3.06 -11.33 -11.64
C ILE A 96 2.88 -12.03 -10.29
N ILE A 97 3.76 -11.78 -9.32
CA ILE A 97 3.66 -12.40 -7.99
C ILE A 97 2.40 -11.91 -7.26
N ILE A 98 2.04 -10.61 -7.34
CA ILE A 98 0.78 -10.08 -6.77
C ILE A 98 -0.42 -10.76 -7.43
N MET A 99 -0.43 -10.87 -8.75
CA MET A 99 -1.49 -11.55 -9.50
C MET A 99 -1.68 -12.99 -9.00
N LEU A 100 -0.61 -13.76 -8.90
CA LEU A 100 -0.64 -15.11 -8.36
C LEU A 100 -1.13 -15.13 -6.90
N GLY A 101 -0.72 -14.16 -6.07
CA GLY A 101 -1.18 -14.00 -4.70
C GLY A 101 -2.69 -13.86 -4.59
N HIS A 102 -3.28 -12.98 -5.39
CA HIS A 102 -4.74 -12.80 -5.40
C HIS A 102 -5.51 -14.03 -5.89
N PHE A 103 -5.02 -14.72 -6.92
CA PHE A 103 -5.63 -15.98 -7.34
C PHE A 103 -5.47 -17.08 -6.29
N THR A 104 -4.35 -17.11 -5.55
CA THR A 104 -4.15 -18.02 -4.43
C THR A 104 -5.14 -17.74 -3.29
N LEU A 105 -5.42 -16.47 -2.97
CA LEU A 105 -6.47 -16.05 -2.02
C LEU A 105 -7.88 -16.45 -2.48
N ALA A 106 -8.10 -16.52 -3.79
CA ALA A 106 -9.39 -16.95 -4.36
C ALA A 106 -9.65 -18.46 -4.22
N ILE A 107 -8.67 -19.26 -3.82
CA ILE A 107 -8.86 -20.69 -3.55
C ILE A 107 -9.40 -20.86 -2.13
N PRO A 108 -10.55 -21.54 -1.91
CA PRO A 108 -11.20 -21.66 -0.61
C PRO A 108 -10.52 -22.72 0.29
N ILE A 109 -9.26 -22.50 0.63
CA ILE A 109 -8.45 -23.39 1.48
C ILE A 109 -7.63 -22.52 2.45
N ASP A 110 -7.64 -22.82 3.75
CA ASP A 110 -6.98 -21.98 4.77
C ASP A 110 -5.48 -21.82 4.53
N GLN A 111 -4.79 -22.87 4.09
CA GLN A 111 -3.36 -22.82 3.79
C GLN A 111 -3.05 -21.88 2.62
N THR A 112 -3.93 -21.80 1.62
CA THR A 112 -3.74 -20.90 0.46
C THR A 112 -3.96 -19.45 0.83
N PHE A 113 -4.73 -19.15 1.88
CA PHE A 113 -4.91 -17.80 2.37
C PHE A 113 -3.60 -17.15 2.80
N PHE A 114 -2.83 -17.81 3.67
CA PHE A 114 -1.52 -17.29 4.09
C PHE A 114 -0.51 -17.22 2.95
N LEU A 115 -0.49 -18.23 2.09
CA LEU A 115 0.39 -18.25 0.92
C LEU A 115 0.07 -17.09 -0.02
N GLY A 116 -1.20 -16.80 -0.24
CA GLY A 116 -1.64 -15.67 -1.05
C GLY A 116 -1.21 -14.32 -0.46
N LEU A 117 -1.34 -14.13 0.85
CA LEU A 117 -0.86 -12.93 1.53
C LEU A 117 0.66 -12.76 1.40
N ILE A 118 1.43 -13.84 1.55
CA ILE A 118 2.89 -13.84 1.39
C ILE A 118 3.26 -13.42 -0.05
N PHE A 119 2.59 -13.96 -1.06
CA PHE A 119 2.84 -13.56 -2.45
C PHE A 119 2.52 -12.09 -2.68
N VAL A 120 1.39 -11.60 -2.16
CA VAL A 120 1.05 -10.17 -2.29
C VAL A 120 2.12 -9.30 -1.61
N VAL A 121 2.59 -9.65 -0.41
CA VAL A 121 3.67 -8.93 0.29
C VAL A 121 4.95 -8.89 -0.54
N ILE A 122 5.45 -10.04 -1.01
CA ILE A 122 6.69 -10.14 -1.79
C ILE A 122 6.56 -9.35 -3.10
N GLY A 123 5.45 -9.53 -3.80
CA GLY A 123 5.21 -8.85 -5.08
C GLY A 123 5.10 -7.33 -4.92
N THR A 124 4.41 -6.85 -3.88
CA THR A 124 4.31 -5.42 -3.58
C THR A 124 5.68 -4.81 -3.24
N GLY A 125 6.53 -5.55 -2.53
CA GLY A 125 7.91 -5.12 -2.27
C GLY A 125 8.73 -4.88 -3.53
N LEU A 126 8.55 -5.73 -4.55
CA LEU A 126 9.22 -5.56 -5.84
C LEU A 126 8.57 -4.50 -6.72
N LEU A 127 7.29 -4.22 -6.57
CA LEU A 127 6.57 -3.29 -7.45
C LEU A 127 6.55 -1.87 -6.90
N LYS A 128 6.07 -1.67 -5.66
CA LYS A 128 5.60 -0.38 -5.13
C LYS A 128 6.66 0.74 -5.17
N GLY A 129 7.84 0.52 -4.63
CA GLY A 129 8.92 1.51 -4.64
C GLY A 129 9.50 1.73 -6.04
N ASN A 130 9.62 0.65 -6.78
CA ASN A 130 10.29 0.65 -8.07
C ASN A 130 9.48 1.35 -9.17
N ILE A 131 8.15 1.23 -9.17
CA ILE A 131 7.31 1.94 -10.14
C ILE A 131 7.40 3.45 -9.95
N SER A 132 7.39 3.94 -8.71
CA SER A 132 7.56 5.37 -8.42
C SER A 132 8.94 5.89 -8.81
N THR A 133 9.99 5.06 -8.67
CA THR A 133 11.35 5.39 -9.13
C THR A 133 11.39 5.55 -10.66
N ILE A 134 10.68 4.69 -11.42
CA ILE A 134 10.61 4.82 -12.88
C ILE A 134 9.91 6.13 -13.26
N VAL A 135 8.84 6.55 -12.54
CA VAL A 135 8.18 7.85 -12.81
C VAL A 135 9.21 8.97 -12.78
N GLY A 136 10.05 9.04 -11.74
CA GLY A 136 11.10 10.05 -11.66
C GLY A 136 12.13 9.98 -12.80
N LYS A 137 12.45 8.77 -13.26
CA LYS A 137 13.42 8.53 -14.34
C LYS A 137 12.88 8.83 -15.75
N LEU A 138 11.59 9.12 -15.91
CA LEU A 138 11.01 9.58 -17.18
C LEU A 138 11.32 11.05 -17.50
N TYR A 139 11.76 11.81 -16.50
CA TYR A 139 12.04 13.25 -16.60
C TYR A 139 13.53 13.50 -16.41
N SER A 140 14.06 14.53 -17.06
CA SER A 140 15.38 15.07 -16.70
C SER A 140 15.29 15.81 -15.35
N ASP A 141 16.43 16.02 -14.70
CA ASP A 141 16.47 16.69 -13.38
C ASP A 141 16.01 18.16 -13.46
N GLU A 142 16.06 18.77 -14.64
CA GLU A 142 15.66 20.17 -14.91
C GLU A 142 14.21 20.27 -15.47
N ASP A 143 13.48 19.16 -15.61
CA ASP A 143 12.11 19.18 -16.17
C ASP A 143 11.08 19.55 -15.10
N ASP A 144 10.60 20.78 -15.15
CA ASP A 144 9.58 21.34 -14.23
C ASP A 144 8.26 20.53 -14.19
N ARG A 145 8.01 19.67 -15.22
CA ARG A 145 6.81 18.82 -15.28
C ARG A 145 6.91 17.60 -14.38
N ARG A 146 8.09 17.27 -13.84
CA ARG A 146 8.33 16.07 -13.02
C ARG A 146 7.37 16.00 -11.83
N GLU A 147 7.19 17.09 -11.09
CA GLU A 147 6.27 17.15 -9.94
C GLU A 147 4.82 16.91 -10.37
N ASN A 148 4.37 17.56 -11.44
CA ASN A 148 3.04 17.36 -12.00
C ASN A 148 2.83 15.94 -12.51
N GLY A 149 3.87 15.27 -13.03
CA GLY A 149 3.84 13.87 -13.41
C GLY A 149 3.55 12.94 -12.24
N TYR A 150 4.08 13.24 -11.06
CA TYR A 150 3.71 12.51 -9.82
C TYR A 150 2.26 12.75 -9.39
N TYR A 151 1.70 13.96 -9.61
CA TYR A 151 0.27 14.17 -9.35
C TYR A 151 -0.62 13.34 -10.28
N VAL A 152 -0.28 13.26 -11.57
CA VAL A 152 -0.98 12.37 -12.51
C VAL A 152 -0.86 10.92 -12.08
N PHE A 153 0.33 10.48 -11.68
CA PHE A 153 0.55 9.13 -11.15
C PHE A 153 -0.27 8.86 -9.87
N TYR A 154 -0.38 9.85 -8.97
CA TYR A 154 -1.19 9.76 -7.76
C TYR A 154 -2.69 9.63 -8.05
N MET A 155 -3.20 10.24 -9.13
CA MET A 155 -4.59 10.04 -9.55
C MET A 155 -4.89 8.56 -9.84
N ALA A 156 -3.94 7.81 -10.40
CA ALA A 156 -4.10 6.39 -10.65
C ALA A 156 -4.38 5.59 -9.37
N ILE A 157 -3.73 5.97 -8.25
CA ILE A 157 -3.95 5.35 -6.94
C ILE A 157 -5.40 5.51 -6.51
N ASN A 158 -5.95 6.72 -6.62
CA ASN A 158 -7.32 7.01 -6.18
C ASN A 158 -8.38 6.36 -7.09
N ILE A 159 -8.16 6.35 -8.40
CA ILE A 159 -9.04 5.67 -9.35
C ILE A 159 -9.03 4.16 -9.08
N GLY A 160 -7.84 3.56 -8.94
CA GLY A 160 -7.67 2.15 -8.65
C GLY A 160 -8.32 1.75 -7.33
N SER A 161 -8.06 2.49 -6.25
CA SER A 161 -8.66 2.19 -4.94
C SER A 161 -10.19 2.26 -4.96
N THR A 162 -10.77 3.27 -5.64
CA THR A 162 -12.22 3.39 -5.82
C THR A 162 -12.80 2.16 -6.54
N LEU A 163 -12.20 1.76 -7.66
CA LEU A 163 -12.62 0.55 -8.39
C LEU A 163 -12.49 -0.71 -7.52
N GLY A 164 -11.40 -0.84 -6.76
CA GLY A 164 -11.18 -1.96 -5.85
C GLY A 164 -12.25 -2.06 -4.77
N PHE A 165 -12.52 -0.95 -4.07
CA PHE A 165 -13.57 -0.92 -3.06
C PHE A 165 -14.94 -1.26 -3.62
N LEU A 166 -15.31 -0.73 -4.79
CA LEU A 166 -16.61 -0.97 -5.38
C LEU A 166 -16.77 -2.41 -5.88
N ILE A 167 -15.83 -2.91 -6.67
CA ILE A 167 -15.95 -4.20 -7.37
C ILE A 167 -15.67 -5.35 -6.41
N CYS A 168 -14.51 -5.34 -5.70
CA CYS A 168 -14.12 -6.47 -4.89
C CYS A 168 -15.02 -6.62 -3.66
N SER A 169 -15.44 -5.51 -3.01
CA SER A 169 -16.34 -5.59 -1.86
C SER A 169 -17.72 -6.09 -2.28
N TYR A 170 -18.27 -5.61 -3.39
CA TYR A 170 -19.54 -6.13 -3.88
C TYR A 170 -19.47 -7.65 -4.13
N LEU A 171 -18.50 -8.10 -4.88
CA LEU A 171 -18.34 -9.52 -5.20
C LEU A 171 -18.04 -10.35 -3.94
N GLY A 172 -17.17 -9.84 -3.05
CA GLY A 172 -16.77 -10.53 -1.83
C GLY A 172 -17.90 -10.67 -0.82
N GLU A 173 -18.65 -9.61 -0.58
CA GLU A 173 -19.70 -9.60 0.45
C GLU A 173 -21.04 -10.14 -0.05
N ARG A 174 -21.37 -10.01 -1.36
CA ARG A 174 -22.67 -10.36 -1.93
C ARG A 174 -22.70 -11.68 -2.66
N ILE A 175 -21.57 -12.14 -3.20
CA ILE A 175 -21.48 -13.38 -3.95
C ILE A 175 -20.64 -14.41 -3.21
N GLY A 176 -19.48 -13.99 -2.68
CA GLY A 176 -18.58 -14.84 -1.90
C GLY A 176 -17.18 -14.25 -1.82
N TRP A 177 -16.52 -14.40 -0.68
CA TRP A 177 -15.20 -13.84 -0.41
C TRP A 177 -14.17 -14.13 -1.51
N HIS A 178 -14.17 -15.36 -2.01
CA HIS A 178 -13.23 -15.83 -3.02
C HIS A 178 -13.44 -15.16 -4.38
N TRP A 179 -14.67 -14.74 -4.70
CA TRP A 179 -14.96 -13.94 -5.91
C TRP A 179 -14.39 -12.53 -5.79
N GLY A 180 -14.45 -11.94 -4.59
CA GLY A 180 -13.83 -10.64 -4.34
C GLY A 180 -12.31 -10.67 -4.47
N PHE A 181 -11.65 -11.68 -3.89
CA PHE A 181 -10.21 -11.90 -4.04
C PHE A 181 -9.83 -12.23 -5.49
N GLY A 182 -10.64 -13.04 -6.17
CA GLY A 182 -10.46 -13.38 -7.59
C GLY A 182 -10.55 -12.14 -8.50
N ALA A 183 -11.50 -11.24 -8.22
CA ALA A 183 -11.63 -9.99 -8.97
C ALA A 183 -10.38 -9.11 -8.84
N ALA A 184 -9.75 -9.07 -7.67
CA ALA A 184 -8.45 -8.41 -7.50
C ALA A 184 -7.37 -9.07 -8.38
N GLY A 185 -7.35 -10.41 -8.47
CA GLY A 185 -6.47 -11.16 -9.37
C GLY A 185 -6.70 -10.84 -10.85
N VAL A 186 -7.96 -10.76 -11.27
CA VAL A 186 -8.32 -10.36 -12.64
C VAL A 186 -7.85 -8.94 -12.94
N GLY A 187 -8.10 -7.97 -12.04
CA GLY A 187 -7.60 -6.62 -12.18
C GLY A 187 -6.08 -6.57 -12.34
N MET A 188 -5.36 -7.31 -11.51
CA MET A 188 -3.89 -7.38 -11.60
C MET A 188 -3.43 -8.05 -12.90
N THR A 189 -4.18 -9.02 -13.43
CA THR A 189 -3.91 -9.61 -14.75
C THR A 189 -3.95 -8.58 -15.86
N PHE A 190 -4.94 -7.67 -15.85
CA PHE A 190 -4.97 -6.54 -16.79
C PHE A 190 -3.75 -5.64 -16.63
N GLY A 191 -3.32 -5.37 -15.40
CA GLY A 191 -2.10 -4.62 -15.12
C GLY A 191 -0.85 -5.28 -15.70
N VAL A 192 -0.68 -6.60 -15.53
CA VAL A 192 0.43 -7.38 -16.08
C VAL A 192 0.44 -7.34 -17.61
N ILE A 193 -0.71 -7.64 -18.23
CA ILE A 193 -0.84 -7.66 -19.70
C ILE A 193 -0.53 -6.27 -20.29
N GLN A 194 -1.11 -5.23 -19.68
CA GLN A 194 -0.92 -3.85 -20.08
C GLN A 194 0.56 -3.45 -19.96
N PHE A 195 1.21 -3.76 -18.83
CA PHE A 195 2.63 -3.47 -18.63
C PHE A 195 3.51 -4.16 -19.68
N ILE A 196 3.30 -5.45 -19.93
CA ILE A 196 4.07 -6.19 -20.95
C ILE A 196 3.93 -5.55 -22.33
N LYS A 197 2.70 -5.17 -22.73
CA LYS A 197 2.43 -4.57 -24.04
C LYS A 197 3.01 -3.18 -24.20
N THR A 198 3.10 -2.39 -23.11
CA THR A 198 3.44 -0.97 -23.20
C THR A 198 4.78 -0.60 -22.56
N ARG A 199 5.51 -1.58 -21.95
CA ARG A 199 6.82 -1.31 -21.31
C ARG A 199 7.85 -0.71 -22.25
N HIS A 200 7.75 -0.95 -23.55
CA HIS A 200 8.64 -0.36 -24.55
C HIS A 200 8.56 1.18 -24.56
N LEU A 201 7.43 1.76 -24.13
CA LEU A 201 7.24 3.21 -24.01
C LEU A 201 8.07 3.82 -22.86
N LEU A 202 8.57 3.02 -21.94
CA LEU A 202 9.46 3.47 -20.86
C LEU A 202 10.90 3.71 -21.35
N GLY A 203 11.27 3.17 -22.51
CA GLY A 203 12.62 3.27 -23.02
C GLY A 203 13.67 2.75 -22.04
N ALA A 204 14.71 3.55 -21.80
CA ALA A 204 15.79 3.22 -20.87
C ALA A 204 15.46 3.53 -19.39
N ALA A 205 14.32 4.19 -19.09
CA ALA A 205 13.98 4.58 -17.73
C ALA A 205 13.84 3.36 -16.80
N GLY A 206 14.83 3.13 -15.95
CA GLY A 206 14.86 2.01 -14.99
C GLY A 206 15.03 0.61 -15.62
N ALA A 207 15.51 0.50 -16.86
CA ALA A 207 15.70 -0.76 -17.55
C ALA A 207 16.86 -1.58 -16.96
N GLU A 208 17.96 -0.91 -16.67
CA GLU A 208 19.19 -1.53 -16.18
C GLU A 208 19.41 -1.26 -14.69
N PRO A 209 19.98 -2.22 -13.95
CA PRO A 209 20.45 -1.99 -12.59
C PRO A 209 21.70 -1.09 -12.58
N ASN A 210 22.07 -0.61 -11.41
CA ASN A 210 23.28 0.19 -11.24
C ASN A 210 24.51 -0.58 -11.76
N SER A 211 25.44 0.14 -12.41
CA SER A 211 26.70 -0.42 -12.86
C SER A 211 27.55 -0.91 -11.69
N MET A 212 28.05 -2.13 -11.78
CA MET A 212 28.79 -2.77 -10.70
C MET A 212 29.76 -3.79 -11.29
N ASP A 213 30.88 -4.04 -10.58
CA ASP A 213 31.83 -5.10 -10.92
C ASP A 213 31.14 -6.49 -10.96
N ASP A 214 31.44 -7.27 -12.01
CA ASP A 214 30.79 -8.58 -12.26
C ASP A 214 30.97 -9.58 -11.10
N HIS A 215 32.14 -9.53 -10.45
CA HIS A 215 32.42 -10.42 -9.32
C HIS A 215 31.55 -10.08 -8.10
N ARG A 216 31.37 -8.79 -7.81
CA ARG A 216 30.46 -8.30 -6.76
C ARG A 216 29.03 -8.65 -7.10
N ARG A 217 28.59 -8.44 -8.35
CA ARG A 217 27.24 -8.77 -8.83
C ARG A 217 26.96 -10.27 -8.68
N SER A 218 27.88 -11.14 -9.08
CA SER A 218 27.74 -12.60 -8.93
C SER A 218 27.55 -13.02 -7.48
N ARG A 219 28.36 -12.47 -6.56
CA ARG A 219 28.21 -12.72 -5.12
C ARG A 219 26.83 -12.26 -4.58
N LEU A 220 26.36 -11.08 -4.96
CA LEU A 220 25.06 -10.59 -4.53
C LEU A 220 23.92 -11.47 -5.05
N ILE A 221 23.98 -11.94 -6.30
CA ILE A 221 23.03 -12.90 -6.85
C ILE A 221 23.05 -14.20 -6.06
N GLN A 222 24.21 -14.70 -5.74
CA GLN A 222 24.34 -15.94 -4.93
C GLN A 222 23.73 -15.78 -3.54
N TRP A 223 24.04 -14.72 -2.83
CA TRP A 223 23.46 -14.44 -1.52
C TRP A 223 21.94 -14.25 -1.58
N SER A 224 21.44 -13.56 -2.62
CA SER A 224 20.00 -13.41 -2.85
C SER A 224 19.31 -14.76 -3.08
N LYS A 225 19.91 -15.67 -3.84
CA LYS A 225 19.39 -17.02 -4.04
C LYS A 225 19.37 -17.83 -2.75
N ILE A 226 20.43 -17.76 -1.94
CA ILE A 226 20.51 -18.45 -0.63
C ILE A 226 19.43 -17.90 0.31
N SER A 227 19.30 -16.55 0.41
CA SER A 227 18.28 -15.93 1.24
C SER A 227 16.87 -16.35 0.81
N LEU A 228 16.59 -16.34 -0.49
CA LEU A 228 15.31 -16.78 -1.04
C LEU A 228 15.03 -18.25 -0.71
N ALA A 229 16.04 -19.14 -0.84
CA ALA A 229 15.89 -20.55 -0.51
C ALA A 229 15.59 -20.75 0.99
N ILE A 230 16.32 -20.09 1.87
CA ILE A 230 16.09 -20.16 3.33
C ILE A 230 14.68 -19.65 3.66
N THR A 231 14.30 -18.49 3.13
CA THR A 231 12.96 -17.91 3.35
C THR A 231 11.86 -18.85 2.85
N SER A 232 12.04 -19.45 1.67
CA SER A 232 11.08 -20.43 1.13
C SER A 232 10.95 -21.67 2.03
N VAL A 233 12.06 -22.21 2.54
CA VAL A 233 12.03 -23.35 3.47
C VAL A 233 11.28 -22.98 4.76
N VAL A 234 11.53 -21.81 5.32
CA VAL A 234 10.82 -21.34 6.54
C VAL A 234 9.32 -21.21 6.27
N ILE A 235 8.93 -20.58 5.14
CA ILE A 235 7.51 -20.44 4.76
C ILE A 235 6.85 -21.81 4.59
N ILE A 236 7.47 -22.72 3.83
CA ILE A 236 6.93 -24.07 3.59
C ILE A 236 6.80 -24.83 4.92
N ALA A 237 7.80 -24.78 5.79
CA ALA A 237 7.74 -25.41 7.10
C ALA A 237 6.56 -24.90 7.95
N GLY A 238 6.31 -23.58 7.93
CA GLY A 238 5.14 -22.98 8.58
C GLY A 238 3.81 -23.44 7.99
N LEU A 239 3.70 -23.46 6.66
CA LEU A 239 2.49 -23.93 5.95
C LEU A 239 2.23 -25.43 6.18
N MET A 240 3.28 -26.21 6.40
CA MET A 240 3.17 -27.63 6.78
C MET A 240 2.83 -27.84 8.28
N GLY A 241 2.72 -26.77 9.06
CA GLY A 241 2.40 -26.84 10.49
C GLY A 241 3.55 -27.34 11.36
N LEU A 242 4.80 -27.32 10.87
CA LEU A 242 5.98 -27.74 11.66
C LEU A 242 6.28 -26.79 12.83
N TYR A 243 5.75 -25.58 12.78
CA TYR A 243 5.73 -24.63 13.88
C TYR A 243 4.48 -23.75 13.79
N THR A 244 4.05 -23.22 14.93
CA THR A 244 2.92 -22.27 15.01
C THR A 244 3.42 -20.92 15.45
N ILE A 245 2.96 -19.85 14.80
CA ILE A 245 3.26 -18.49 15.18
C ILE A 245 2.03 -17.93 15.91
N ASN A 246 2.24 -17.46 17.14
CA ASN A 246 1.22 -16.65 17.80
C ASN A 246 1.20 -15.28 17.10
N ALA A 247 0.15 -15.02 16.33
CA ALA A 247 0.03 -13.81 15.52
C ALA A 247 0.13 -12.53 16.36
N ARG A 248 -0.48 -12.51 17.54
CA ARG A 248 -0.46 -11.36 18.46
C ARG A 248 0.96 -11.09 18.97
N ALA A 249 1.63 -12.13 19.49
CA ALA A 249 2.99 -11.99 20.02
C ALA A 249 3.97 -11.58 18.90
N PHE A 250 3.77 -12.10 17.68
CA PHE A 250 4.57 -11.70 16.52
C PHE A 250 4.31 -10.23 16.14
N ALA A 251 3.04 -9.78 16.11
CA ALA A 251 2.70 -8.39 15.80
C ALA A 251 3.31 -7.42 16.83
N GLU A 252 3.22 -7.74 18.12
CA GLU A 252 3.84 -6.96 19.19
C GLU A 252 5.37 -6.92 19.04
N GLY A 253 6.01 -8.07 18.83
CA GLY A 253 7.46 -8.16 18.60
C GLY A 253 7.92 -7.39 17.36
N PHE A 254 7.17 -7.46 16.27
CA PHE A 254 7.45 -6.73 15.04
C PHE A 254 7.31 -5.22 15.22
N TYR A 255 6.30 -4.77 15.95
CA TYR A 255 6.15 -3.36 16.34
C TYR A 255 7.35 -2.86 17.14
N TYR A 256 7.80 -3.60 18.18
CA TYR A 256 8.98 -3.21 18.95
C TYR A 256 10.25 -3.23 18.12
N PHE A 257 10.41 -4.20 17.23
CA PHE A 257 11.54 -4.27 16.30
C PHE A 257 11.59 -3.03 15.38
N LEU A 258 10.49 -2.67 14.74
CA LEU A 258 10.44 -1.50 13.86
C LEU A 258 10.68 -0.20 14.63
N SER A 259 10.12 -0.07 15.83
CA SER A 259 10.33 1.09 16.70
C SER A 259 11.78 1.21 17.12
N PHE A 260 12.42 0.10 17.46
CA PHE A 260 13.84 0.04 17.81
C PHE A 260 14.73 0.44 16.61
N VAL A 261 14.47 -0.10 15.43
CA VAL A 261 15.22 0.23 14.20
C VAL A 261 15.08 1.72 13.87
N ALA A 262 13.87 2.27 13.90
CA ALA A 262 13.64 3.69 13.64
C ALA A 262 14.33 4.58 14.69
N GLY A 263 14.16 4.28 15.98
CA GLY A 263 14.83 5.02 17.06
C GLY A 263 16.35 5.00 16.94
N THR A 264 16.92 3.82 16.72
CA THR A 264 18.38 3.65 16.53
C THR A 264 18.88 4.43 15.30
N TYR A 265 18.12 4.43 14.20
CA TYR A 265 18.48 5.18 13.00
C TYR A 265 18.52 6.70 13.25
N PHE A 266 17.50 7.27 13.91
CA PHE A 266 17.51 8.69 14.25
C PHE A 266 18.61 9.06 15.25
N LEU A 267 18.89 8.20 16.25
CA LEU A 267 20.01 8.39 17.18
C LEU A 267 21.36 8.32 16.45
N TYR A 268 21.52 7.36 15.55
CA TYR A 268 22.73 7.28 14.71
C TYR A 268 22.94 8.56 13.89
N LEU A 269 21.91 9.04 13.20
CA LEU A 269 21.99 10.29 12.43
C LEU A 269 22.40 11.47 13.32
N TYR A 270 21.80 11.58 14.49
CA TYR A 270 22.04 12.72 15.39
C TYR A 270 23.45 12.73 16.02
N PHE A 271 23.94 11.55 16.43
CA PHE A 271 25.20 11.45 17.18
C PHE A 271 26.41 11.07 16.32
N PHE A 272 26.24 10.23 15.31
CA PHE A 272 27.35 9.55 14.62
C PHE A 272 27.51 9.90 13.14
N ALA A 273 26.54 10.53 12.50
CA ALA A 273 26.58 10.83 11.07
C ALA A 273 27.44 12.08 10.71
N GLY A 274 28.10 12.71 11.68
CA GLY A 274 28.97 13.88 11.42
C GLY A 274 28.23 15.14 10.99
N LEU A 275 26.92 15.24 11.30
CA LEU A 275 26.05 16.32 10.86
C LEU A 275 26.36 17.66 11.54
N THR A 276 26.18 18.75 10.82
CA THR A 276 26.25 20.13 11.35
C THR A 276 25.11 20.41 12.33
N LYS A 277 25.22 21.50 13.10
CA LYS A 277 24.15 21.89 14.06
C LYS A 277 22.80 22.12 13.40
N GLU A 278 22.78 22.69 12.19
CA GLU A 278 21.53 22.92 11.45
C GLU A 278 20.91 21.61 10.93
N GLU A 279 21.74 20.70 10.40
CA GLU A 279 21.28 19.38 9.97
C GLU A 279 20.74 18.56 11.15
N LYS A 280 21.35 18.65 12.33
CA LYS A 280 20.82 18.00 13.55
C LYS A 280 19.43 18.53 13.95
N LYS A 281 19.16 19.83 13.78
CA LYS A 281 17.79 20.39 13.98
C LYS A 281 16.80 19.77 12.98
N ASN A 282 17.22 19.62 11.73
CA ASN A 282 16.39 18.99 10.70
C ASN A 282 16.12 17.51 11.02
N VAL A 283 17.09 16.76 11.57
CA VAL A 283 16.90 15.37 12.04
C VAL A 283 15.86 15.30 13.15
N ILE A 284 15.90 16.23 14.13
CA ILE A 284 14.89 16.31 15.19
C ILE A 284 13.50 16.58 14.59
N LEU A 285 13.40 17.56 13.67
CA LEU A 285 12.14 17.87 12.99
C LEU A 285 11.60 16.67 12.21
N LEU A 286 12.46 15.96 11.47
CA LEU A 286 12.09 14.72 10.77
C LEU A 286 11.64 13.63 11.74
N GLY A 287 12.27 13.48 12.90
CA GLY A 287 11.86 12.55 13.95
C GLY A 287 10.46 12.87 14.49
N LEU A 288 10.17 14.15 14.75
CA LEU A 288 8.84 14.59 15.17
C LEU A 288 7.78 14.35 14.09
N LEU A 289 8.10 14.65 12.82
CA LEU A 289 7.20 14.39 11.70
C LEU A 289 6.99 12.89 11.49
N PHE A 290 8.02 12.06 11.71
CA PHE A 290 7.91 10.60 11.65
C PHE A 290 6.92 10.07 12.70
N VAL A 291 7.04 10.51 13.97
CA VAL A 291 6.09 10.13 15.02
C VAL A 291 4.67 10.59 14.68
N GLY A 292 4.49 11.82 14.20
CA GLY A 292 3.20 12.31 13.74
C GLY A 292 2.64 11.50 12.57
N ALA A 293 3.48 11.13 11.59
CA ALA A 293 3.07 10.28 10.47
C ALA A 293 2.64 8.88 10.97
N ALA A 294 3.38 8.29 11.91
CA ALA A 294 3.01 7.00 12.50
C ALA A 294 1.65 7.08 13.20
N ALA A 295 1.39 8.15 13.97
CA ALA A 295 0.10 8.38 14.60
C ALA A 295 -1.03 8.56 13.58
N PHE A 296 -0.81 9.32 12.50
CA PHE A 296 -1.78 9.49 11.43
C PHE A 296 -2.12 8.15 10.75
N TRP A 297 -1.12 7.41 10.33
CA TRP A 297 -1.34 6.14 9.63
C TRP A 297 -1.96 5.07 10.52
N SER A 298 -1.66 5.07 11.83
CA SER A 298 -2.32 4.15 12.78
C SER A 298 -3.82 4.40 12.88
N GLY A 299 -4.26 5.66 12.81
CA GLY A 299 -5.67 6.01 12.71
C GLY A 299 -6.26 5.69 11.34
N PHE A 300 -5.58 6.04 10.26
CA PHE A 300 -6.06 5.82 8.90
C PHE A 300 -6.29 4.33 8.58
N ASP A 301 -5.40 3.45 9.01
CA ASP A 301 -5.51 2.01 8.75
C ASP A 301 -6.63 1.33 9.55
N GLN A 302 -7.22 1.99 10.55
CA GLN A 302 -8.44 1.52 11.22
C GLN A 302 -9.62 1.40 10.25
N SER A 303 -9.63 2.15 9.15
CA SER A 303 -10.72 2.10 8.15
C SER A 303 -10.97 0.71 7.58
N ALA A 304 -9.91 -0.08 7.36
CA ALA A 304 -10.00 -1.44 6.84
C ALA A 304 -9.95 -2.53 7.93
N SER A 305 -9.92 -2.16 9.20
CA SER A 305 -9.87 -3.09 10.33
C SER A 305 -11.00 -2.81 11.33
N SER A 306 -10.74 -2.13 12.43
CA SER A 306 -11.73 -1.93 13.51
C SER A 306 -12.97 -1.15 13.06
N LEU A 307 -12.84 -0.14 12.20
CA LEU A 307 -14.00 0.61 11.70
C LEU A 307 -14.88 -0.22 10.75
N SER A 308 -14.29 -1.14 9.97
CA SER A 308 -15.07 -2.09 9.17
C SER A 308 -15.84 -3.09 10.03
N ILE A 309 -15.23 -3.56 11.14
CA ILE A 309 -15.92 -4.42 12.12
C ILE A 309 -17.06 -3.65 12.78
N PHE A 310 -16.81 -2.41 13.23
CA PHE A 310 -17.84 -1.55 13.80
C PHE A 310 -19.00 -1.32 12.81
N ALA A 311 -18.70 -1.05 11.56
CA ALA A 311 -19.74 -0.87 10.55
C ALA A 311 -20.57 -2.13 10.34
N ARG A 312 -19.96 -3.32 10.35
CA ARG A 312 -20.65 -4.59 10.25
C ARG A 312 -21.60 -4.86 11.44
N ASP A 313 -21.12 -4.58 12.65
CA ASP A 313 -21.79 -5.05 13.86
C ASP A 313 -22.77 -4.04 14.44
N TYR A 314 -22.58 -2.73 14.17
CA TYR A 314 -23.30 -1.64 14.82
C TYR A 314 -23.90 -0.59 13.90
N THR A 315 -23.76 -0.72 12.56
CA THR A 315 -24.27 0.29 11.62
C THR A 315 -25.37 -0.30 10.73
N ASP A 316 -26.53 0.36 10.67
CA ASP A 316 -27.53 0.01 9.67
C ASP A 316 -27.08 0.50 8.28
N LEU A 317 -26.74 -0.45 7.44
CA LEU A 317 -26.29 -0.21 6.06
C LEU A 317 -27.44 -0.30 5.03
N SER A 318 -28.69 -0.34 5.48
CA SER A 318 -29.88 -0.41 4.63
C SER A 318 -30.25 0.97 4.10
N VAL A 319 -30.19 1.15 2.78
CA VAL A 319 -30.62 2.37 2.09
C VAL A 319 -31.67 1.99 1.07
N SER A 320 -32.91 2.44 1.28
CA SER A 320 -34.04 2.16 0.37
C SER A 320 -34.25 0.67 0.07
N GLY A 321 -34.02 -0.20 1.07
CA GLY A 321 -34.17 -1.66 0.94
C GLY A 321 -32.93 -2.37 0.35
N TYR A 322 -31.90 -1.64 -0.02
CA TYR A 322 -30.62 -2.21 -0.45
C TYR A 322 -29.58 -2.08 0.67
N VAL A 323 -28.98 -3.19 1.06
CA VAL A 323 -27.91 -3.19 2.07
C VAL A 323 -26.58 -2.90 1.38
N ILE A 324 -25.92 -1.81 1.72
CA ILE A 324 -24.63 -1.40 1.13
C ILE A 324 -23.52 -2.34 1.61
N PRO A 325 -22.62 -2.82 0.72
CA PRO A 325 -21.42 -3.53 1.15
C PRO A 325 -20.55 -2.68 2.09
N ILE A 326 -20.02 -3.29 3.14
CA ILE A 326 -19.19 -2.59 4.18
C ILE A 326 -17.98 -1.95 3.54
N GLY A 327 -17.30 -2.65 2.64
CA GLY A 327 -16.13 -2.14 1.95
C GLY A 327 -16.39 -0.89 1.09
N TRP A 328 -17.64 -0.65 0.71
CA TRP A 328 -18.02 0.60 0.02
C TRP A 328 -17.86 1.84 0.90
N LEU A 329 -17.91 1.72 2.21
CA LEU A 329 -17.64 2.87 3.09
C LEU A 329 -16.21 3.41 2.92
N GLN A 330 -15.27 2.56 2.52
CA GLN A 330 -13.88 2.95 2.35
C GLN A 330 -13.64 3.77 1.07
N PHE A 331 -14.51 3.70 0.05
CA PHE A 331 -14.35 4.52 -1.16
C PHE A 331 -14.61 6.01 -0.92
N ALA A 332 -15.25 6.37 0.18
CA ALA A 332 -15.45 7.78 0.55
C ALA A 332 -14.11 8.53 0.63
N ASN A 333 -13.04 7.89 1.14
CA ASN A 333 -11.74 8.53 1.26
C ASN A 333 -11.15 8.96 -0.11
N PRO A 334 -10.92 8.09 -1.11
CA PRO A 334 -10.40 8.50 -2.41
C PRO A 334 -11.29 9.52 -3.14
N ILE A 335 -12.62 9.44 -2.99
CA ILE A 335 -13.52 10.44 -3.57
C ILE A 335 -13.30 11.80 -2.93
N PHE A 336 -13.25 11.87 -1.60
CA PHE A 336 -12.99 13.13 -0.90
C PHE A 336 -11.60 13.68 -1.22
N VAL A 337 -10.58 12.84 -1.41
CA VAL A 337 -9.27 13.30 -1.89
C VAL A 337 -9.39 13.98 -3.25
N VAL A 338 -10.10 13.39 -4.20
CA VAL A 338 -10.30 13.96 -5.54
C VAL A 338 -11.07 15.29 -5.48
N ILE A 339 -12.11 15.39 -4.63
CA ILE A 339 -12.94 16.59 -4.50
C ILE A 339 -12.18 17.71 -3.78
N PHE A 340 -11.54 17.40 -2.65
CA PHE A 340 -10.94 18.42 -1.78
C PHE A 340 -9.52 18.81 -2.19
N ALA A 341 -8.77 17.97 -2.92
CA ALA A 341 -7.40 18.32 -3.32
C ALA A 341 -7.33 19.65 -4.10
N PRO A 342 -8.15 19.90 -5.14
CA PRO A 342 -8.13 21.18 -5.85
C PRO A 342 -8.60 22.35 -4.96
N ILE A 343 -9.54 22.12 -4.04
CA ILE A 343 -10.04 23.15 -3.10
C ILE A 343 -8.90 23.57 -2.16
N PHE A 344 -8.21 22.60 -1.55
CA PHE A 344 -7.08 22.89 -0.68
C PHE A 344 -5.91 23.51 -1.45
N ALA A 345 -5.61 23.06 -2.67
CA ALA A 345 -4.58 23.67 -3.51
C ALA A 345 -4.89 25.14 -3.79
N GLY A 346 -6.13 25.46 -4.16
CA GLY A 346 -6.59 26.85 -4.35
C GLY A 346 -6.50 27.68 -3.08
N MET A 347 -6.91 27.13 -1.94
CA MET A 347 -6.84 27.79 -0.63
C MET A 347 -5.39 28.11 -0.25
N TRP A 348 -4.46 27.16 -0.38
CA TRP A 348 -3.05 27.39 -0.06
C TRP A 348 -2.42 28.43 -0.98
N THR A 349 -2.74 28.39 -2.28
CA THR A 349 -2.30 29.42 -3.25
C THR A 349 -2.81 30.79 -2.88
N HIS A 350 -4.08 30.90 -2.48
CA HIS A 350 -4.66 32.19 -2.04
C HIS A 350 -4.00 32.71 -0.77
N LEU A 351 -3.76 31.84 0.23
CA LEU A 351 -3.06 32.21 1.47
C LEU A 351 -1.61 32.59 1.21
N ALA A 352 -0.92 31.91 0.28
CA ALA A 352 0.44 32.26 -0.11
C ALA A 352 0.54 33.68 -0.70
N ARG A 353 -0.43 34.08 -1.55
CA ARG A 353 -0.51 35.44 -2.11
C ARG A 353 -0.71 36.53 -1.04
N LYS A 354 -1.26 36.16 0.12
CA LYS A 354 -1.48 37.06 1.27
C LYS A 354 -0.35 36.97 2.32
N ASN A 355 0.74 36.24 2.05
CA ASN A 355 1.80 35.93 3.02
C ASN A 355 1.30 35.23 4.31
N LEU A 356 0.18 34.52 4.22
CA LEU A 356 -0.44 33.75 5.32
C LEU A 356 -0.33 32.25 5.14
N ASN A 357 0.52 31.75 4.21
CA ASN A 357 0.69 30.33 3.96
C ASN A 357 1.37 29.65 5.15
N PRO A 358 0.70 28.70 5.86
CA PRO A 358 1.30 28.00 6.96
C PRO A 358 2.51 27.18 6.51
N SER A 359 3.50 27.00 7.40
CA SER A 359 4.63 26.12 7.14
C SER A 359 4.18 24.66 6.99
N LEU A 360 5.00 23.83 6.34
CA LEU A 360 4.70 22.41 6.13
C LEU A 360 4.36 21.66 7.43
N PRO A 361 5.11 21.82 8.54
CA PRO A 361 4.76 21.20 9.83
C PRO A 361 3.38 21.62 10.36
N ILE A 362 2.98 22.87 10.16
CA ILE A 362 1.66 23.37 10.60
C ILE A 362 0.54 22.71 9.77
N LYS A 363 0.71 22.60 8.44
CA LYS A 363 -0.24 21.87 7.58
C LYS A 363 -0.38 20.41 8.00
N PHE A 364 0.74 19.78 8.34
CA PHE A 364 0.77 18.42 8.86
C PHE A 364 0.04 18.29 10.21
N ALA A 365 0.22 19.25 11.13
CA ALA A 365 -0.49 19.30 12.40
C ALA A 365 -2.01 19.44 12.23
N PHE A 366 -2.47 20.22 11.24
CA PHE A 366 -3.90 20.27 10.90
C PHE A 366 -4.45 18.92 10.44
N GLY A 367 -3.68 18.17 9.65
CA GLY A 367 -4.07 16.81 9.25
C GLY A 367 -4.24 15.88 10.45
N LEU A 368 -3.31 15.92 11.41
CA LEU A 368 -3.40 15.15 12.67
C LEU A 368 -4.60 15.57 13.52
N LEU A 369 -4.87 16.87 13.63
CA LEU A 369 -6.01 17.37 14.35
C LEU A 369 -7.34 16.89 13.75
N LEU A 370 -7.48 16.94 12.43
CA LEU A 370 -8.68 16.44 11.74
C LEU A 370 -8.84 14.93 11.94
N MET A 371 -7.75 14.17 11.92
CA MET A 371 -7.78 12.74 12.25
C MET A 371 -8.24 12.52 13.70
N ALA A 372 -7.73 13.25 14.67
CA ALA A 372 -8.16 13.16 16.06
C ALA A 372 -9.65 13.48 16.21
N LEU A 373 -10.13 14.54 15.55
CA LEU A 373 -11.55 14.91 15.57
C LEU A 373 -12.45 13.81 14.96
N SER A 374 -11.99 13.10 13.94
CA SER A 374 -12.75 11.98 13.37
C SER A 374 -12.97 10.86 14.40
N PHE A 375 -11.98 10.58 15.25
CA PHE A 375 -12.14 9.61 16.33
C PHE A 375 -13.04 10.11 17.47
N VAL A 376 -13.10 11.42 17.74
CA VAL A 376 -14.08 11.98 18.67
C VAL A 376 -15.51 11.74 18.17
N VAL A 377 -15.76 11.91 16.86
CA VAL A 377 -17.05 11.58 16.25
C VAL A 377 -17.35 10.08 16.39
N MET A 378 -16.35 9.21 16.21
CA MET A 378 -16.52 7.76 16.41
C MET A 378 -16.81 7.37 17.83
N LEU A 379 -16.21 8.05 18.85
CA LEU A 379 -16.55 7.82 20.26
C LEU A 379 -18.04 8.09 20.51
N TYR A 380 -18.58 9.19 19.98
CA TYR A 380 -20.01 9.49 20.09
C TYR A 380 -20.87 8.44 19.40
N ALA A 381 -20.46 7.95 18.22
CA ALA A 381 -21.17 6.86 17.52
C ALA A 381 -21.18 5.56 18.35
N VAL A 382 -20.08 5.23 19.04
CA VAL A 382 -20.01 4.06 19.95
C VAL A 382 -20.97 4.23 21.13
N GLU A 383 -21.02 5.42 21.74
CA GLU A 383 -21.97 5.68 22.85
C GLU A 383 -23.42 5.48 22.39
N LEU A 384 -23.78 5.99 21.22
CA LEU A 384 -25.13 5.78 20.66
C LEU A 384 -25.42 4.29 20.40
N ALA A 385 -24.47 3.55 19.87
CA ALA A 385 -24.62 2.12 19.60
C ALA A 385 -24.83 1.32 20.88
N LEU A 386 -24.12 1.65 21.98
CA LEU A 386 -24.25 1.00 23.28
C LEU A 386 -25.57 1.31 23.97
N VAL A 387 -26.20 2.46 23.70
CA VAL A 387 -27.52 2.83 24.25
C VAL A 387 -28.64 2.17 23.47
N SER A 388 -28.43 1.85 22.19
CA SER A 388 -29.45 1.27 21.30
C SER A 388 -29.43 -0.26 21.23
N SER A 389 -28.39 -0.90 21.77
CA SER A 389 -28.22 -2.37 21.89
C SER A 389 -28.79 -2.89 23.21
#